data_7ca9b2645c7aabda185254dec6fb0c2f
#
_entry.id   7ca9b2645c7aabda185254dec6fb0c2f
#
_cell.length_a   1.000
_cell.length_b   1.000
_cell.length_c   1.000
_cell.angle_alpha   90.00
_cell.angle_beta   90.00
_cell.angle_gamma   90.00
#
_symmetry.space_group_name_H-M   'P 1'
#
loop_
_entity.id
_entity.type
_entity.pdbx_description
1 polymer ?
#
loop_
_entity_poly.entity_id
_entity_poly.type
_entity_poly.pdbx_seq_one_letter_code
_entity_poly.pdbx_strand_id
1 'polypeptide(L)'
;MEFKMIEKQVFNAMCLAASKITAQILEEIDNTLMKQRDKKIFRSKGKKATTIKTIYGNVEYRRQMYLDNNGNARYLLDEYMNTKETGMYSVNLIEKVVKAATEESYRKAAEQLNDTTGNNISHTAVWNIVNTLGNKISENENNRTSEEYSPDKKDTEIIFEEMDGVWLPTQTKEHKADIKHELKIATIYEGWDAETGSHLINKQIVAGMEPAKTFIKKKDNAIKRTYNIDEIKYRILNGDGGNWIKDEADGVIFQLDRFHVLKEIRAKIKDKRAARDIVSLYRNAEPDKMLDYIDTYANSIDTDDQEDKGAENARKLYQYLNNNYHGLIPYKKRINLPEAPEGIIYKDMGVQESQNCT
;
A
#
# COMPACT_ATOMS: atom_id res chain seq x y z
N MET A 1 4.58 -38.34 -29.84
CA MET A 1 4.17 -36.97 -29.44
C MET A 1 4.03 -36.97 -27.90
N GLU A 2 4.76 -36.12 -27.18
CA GLU A 2 4.69 -36.11 -25.72
C GLU A 2 3.34 -35.53 -25.26
N PHE A 3 2.77 -36.09 -24.20
CA PHE A 3 1.48 -35.65 -23.63
C PHE A 3 1.44 -34.13 -23.37
N LYS A 4 2.54 -33.57 -22.90
CA LYS A 4 2.74 -32.10 -22.72
C LYS A 4 2.42 -31.31 -23.99
N MET A 5 2.78 -31.82 -25.16
CA MET A 5 2.50 -31.13 -26.43
C MET A 5 0.99 -31.20 -26.77
N ILE A 6 0.36 -32.33 -26.49
CA ILE A 6 -1.09 -32.51 -26.71
C ILE A 6 -1.87 -31.55 -25.82
N GLU A 7 -1.53 -31.49 -24.52
CA GLU A 7 -2.15 -30.56 -23.56
C GLU A 7 -2.05 -29.10 -23.98
N LYS A 8 -0.86 -28.65 -24.42
CA LYS A 8 -0.65 -27.30 -24.92
C LYS A 8 -1.44 -27.01 -26.19
N GLN A 9 -1.56 -27.97 -27.10
CA GLN A 9 -2.38 -27.82 -28.31
C GLN A 9 -3.87 -27.69 -27.97
N VAL A 10 -4.38 -28.50 -27.05
CA VAL A 10 -5.76 -28.43 -26.56
C VAL A 10 -6.03 -27.08 -25.91
N PHE A 11 -5.15 -26.64 -25.01
CA PHE A 11 -5.26 -25.33 -24.37
C PHE A 11 -5.35 -24.19 -25.40
N ASN A 12 -4.45 -24.16 -26.39
CA ASN A 12 -4.45 -23.14 -27.45
C ASN A 12 -5.74 -23.19 -28.29
N ALA A 13 -6.24 -24.38 -28.61
CA ALA A 13 -7.49 -24.54 -29.34
C ALA A 13 -8.70 -24.02 -28.55
N MET A 14 -8.74 -24.29 -27.24
CA MET A 14 -9.79 -23.75 -26.36
C MET A 14 -9.71 -22.24 -26.23
N CYS A 15 -8.53 -21.66 -26.10
CA CYS A 15 -8.34 -20.20 -26.08
C CYS A 15 -8.85 -19.56 -27.38
N LEU A 16 -8.54 -20.15 -28.53
CA LEU A 16 -9.02 -19.65 -29.83
C LEU A 16 -10.54 -19.75 -29.94
N ALA A 17 -11.14 -20.87 -29.51
CA ALA A 17 -12.60 -21.05 -29.48
C ALA A 17 -13.27 -20.01 -28.58
N ALA A 18 -12.74 -19.78 -27.36
CA ALA A 18 -13.24 -18.78 -26.43
C ALA A 18 -13.18 -17.38 -27.03
N SER A 19 -12.08 -17.01 -27.69
CA SER A 19 -11.96 -15.70 -28.38
C SER A 19 -13.03 -15.52 -29.46
N LYS A 20 -13.29 -16.54 -30.28
CA LYS A 20 -14.33 -16.49 -31.35
C LYS A 20 -15.74 -16.38 -30.77
N ILE A 21 -16.06 -17.19 -29.75
CA ILE A 21 -17.36 -17.12 -29.07
C ILE A 21 -17.58 -15.73 -28.46
N THR A 22 -16.57 -15.19 -27.77
CA THR A 22 -16.67 -13.85 -27.20
C THR A 22 -16.89 -12.78 -28.27
N ALA A 23 -16.18 -12.85 -29.40
CA ALA A 23 -16.37 -11.93 -30.52
C ALA A 23 -17.82 -11.96 -31.01
N GLN A 24 -18.40 -13.15 -31.21
CA GLN A 24 -19.79 -13.32 -31.61
C GLN A 24 -20.79 -12.70 -30.62
N ILE A 25 -20.59 -12.97 -29.31
CA ILE A 25 -21.42 -12.39 -28.26
C ILE A 25 -21.35 -10.87 -28.28
N LEU A 26 -20.15 -10.28 -28.39
CA LEU A 26 -19.98 -8.82 -28.47
C LEU A 26 -20.66 -8.20 -29.70
N GLU A 27 -20.57 -8.87 -30.85
CA GLU A 27 -21.23 -8.41 -32.05
C GLU A 27 -22.76 -8.53 -31.97
N GLU A 28 -23.30 -9.52 -31.27
CA GLU A 28 -24.76 -9.67 -31.02
C GLU A 28 -25.25 -8.57 -30.04
N ILE A 29 -24.50 -8.28 -28.98
CA ILE A 29 -24.79 -7.15 -28.09
C ILE A 29 -24.79 -5.84 -28.86
N ASP A 30 -23.77 -5.59 -29.70
CA ASP A 30 -23.67 -4.39 -30.52
C ASP A 30 -24.87 -4.24 -31.47
N ASN A 31 -25.30 -5.35 -32.10
CA ASN A 31 -26.49 -5.36 -32.96
C ASN A 31 -27.78 -5.05 -32.17
N THR A 32 -27.86 -5.51 -30.90
CA THR A 32 -29.01 -5.21 -30.04
C THR A 32 -29.03 -3.74 -29.65
N LEU A 33 -27.90 -3.18 -29.23
CA LEU A 33 -27.73 -1.75 -28.92
C LEU A 33 -28.05 -0.90 -30.17
N MET A 34 -27.63 -1.34 -31.37
CA MET A 34 -27.95 -0.67 -32.61
C MET A 34 -29.45 -0.58 -32.86
N LYS A 35 -30.23 -1.62 -32.54
CA LYS A 35 -31.69 -1.62 -32.68
C LYS A 35 -32.38 -0.72 -31.68
N GLN A 36 -31.88 -0.68 -30.41
CA GLN A 36 -32.47 0.04 -29.27
C GLN A 36 -32.09 1.52 -29.22
N ARG A 37 -31.06 1.95 -29.98
CA ARG A 37 -30.53 3.32 -29.91
C ARG A 37 -31.57 4.39 -30.27
N ASP A 38 -31.45 5.57 -29.75
CA ASP A 38 -32.15 6.74 -30.24
C ASP A 38 -31.54 7.19 -31.59
N LYS A 39 -32.28 6.98 -32.68
CA LYS A 39 -31.85 7.34 -34.04
C LYS A 39 -31.73 8.84 -34.26
N LYS A 40 -32.37 9.68 -33.42
CA LYS A 40 -32.28 11.15 -33.49
C LYS A 40 -30.94 11.64 -32.97
N ILE A 41 -30.38 10.92 -31.97
CA ILE A 41 -29.11 11.28 -31.33
C ILE A 41 -27.92 10.57 -31.99
N PHE A 42 -28.06 9.27 -32.29
CA PHE A 42 -26.93 8.44 -32.77
C PHE A 42 -27.10 8.05 -34.27
N ARG A 43 -26.38 8.75 -35.12
CA ARG A 43 -26.35 8.46 -36.57
C ARG A 43 -25.29 7.40 -36.86
N SER A 44 -25.70 6.24 -37.37
CA SER A 44 -24.82 5.13 -37.75
C SER A 44 -23.85 5.49 -38.86
N LYS A 45 -22.58 5.08 -38.74
CA LYS A 45 -21.48 5.29 -39.71
C LYS A 45 -20.78 4.00 -40.12
N GLY A 46 -21.42 2.86 -39.89
CA GLY A 46 -20.88 1.54 -40.23
C GLY A 46 -20.02 0.91 -39.14
N LYS A 47 -19.66 -0.36 -39.37
CA LYS A 47 -18.89 -1.15 -38.40
C LYS A 47 -17.39 -0.89 -38.52
N LYS A 48 -16.70 -0.79 -37.35
CA LYS A 48 -15.26 -0.68 -37.26
C LYS A 48 -14.71 -1.89 -36.51
N ALA A 49 -13.60 -2.45 -37.01
CA ALA A 49 -12.89 -3.52 -36.33
C ALA A 49 -12.17 -2.97 -35.13
N THR A 50 -12.09 -3.77 -34.08
CA THR A 50 -11.34 -3.50 -32.85
C THR A 50 -10.89 -4.80 -32.24
N THR A 51 -9.97 -4.72 -31.24
CA THR A 51 -9.44 -5.87 -30.53
C THR A 51 -9.41 -5.56 -29.05
N ILE A 52 -9.81 -6.53 -28.23
CA ILE A 52 -9.62 -6.51 -26.79
C ILE A 52 -8.77 -7.72 -26.37
N LYS A 53 -7.78 -7.51 -25.51
CA LYS A 53 -6.98 -8.59 -24.92
C LYS A 53 -7.66 -9.14 -23.69
N THR A 54 -7.87 -10.44 -23.67
CA THR A 54 -8.55 -11.16 -22.58
C THR A 54 -7.63 -12.22 -21.99
N ILE A 55 -8.04 -12.90 -20.93
CA ILE A 55 -7.26 -13.99 -20.30
C ILE A 55 -7.00 -15.17 -21.23
N TYR A 56 -7.76 -15.33 -22.31
CA TYR A 56 -7.63 -16.40 -23.31
C TYR A 56 -7.13 -15.89 -24.67
N GLY A 57 -6.62 -14.65 -24.76
CA GLY A 57 -6.00 -14.09 -25.94
C GLY A 57 -6.74 -12.90 -26.53
N ASN A 58 -6.37 -12.56 -27.76
CA ASN A 58 -6.98 -11.44 -28.47
C ASN A 58 -8.38 -11.82 -28.98
N VAL A 59 -9.34 -10.96 -28.71
CA VAL A 59 -10.70 -11.03 -29.24
C VAL A 59 -10.86 -9.92 -30.27
N GLU A 60 -10.90 -10.28 -31.53
CA GLU A 60 -11.12 -9.36 -32.64
C GLU A 60 -12.60 -9.37 -33.01
N TYR A 61 -13.26 -8.22 -33.01
CA TYR A 61 -14.69 -8.06 -33.32
C TYR A 61 -14.96 -6.74 -34.00
N ARG A 62 -16.16 -6.62 -34.62
CA ARG A 62 -16.58 -5.41 -35.29
C ARG A 62 -17.74 -4.77 -34.55
N ARG A 63 -17.59 -3.48 -34.19
CA ARG A 63 -18.61 -2.69 -33.50
C ARG A 63 -19.06 -1.51 -34.32
N GLN A 64 -20.30 -1.07 -34.11
CA GLN A 64 -20.92 0.04 -34.81
C GLN A 64 -20.38 1.38 -34.31
N MET A 65 -19.93 2.22 -35.23
CA MET A 65 -19.58 3.61 -34.97
C MET A 65 -20.81 4.50 -35.23
N TYR A 66 -21.02 5.45 -34.32
CA TYR A 66 -22.05 6.48 -34.43
C TYR A 66 -21.42 7.87 -34.42
N LEU A 67 -22.14 8.85 -34.97
CA LEU A 67 -21.92 10.26 -34.69
C LEU A 67 -23.07 10.74 -33.80
N ASP A 68 -22.75 11.46 -32.74
CA ASP A 68 -23.73 12.17 -31.92
C ASP A 68 -24.15 13.50 -32.58
N ASN A 69 -25.07 14.24 -31.92
CA ASN A 69 -25.55 15.53 -32.42
C ASN A 69 -24.48 16.63 -32.52
N ASN A 70 -23.36 16.44 -31.78
CA ASN A 70 -22.20 17.33 -31.77
C ASN A 70 -21.13 16.92 -32.79
N GLY A 71 -21.37 15.83 -33.55
CA GLY A 71 -20.41 15.29 -34.51
C GLY A 71 -19.31 14.41 -33.91
N ASN A 72 -19.38 14.08 -32.63
CA ASN A 72 -18.39 13.22 -32.00
C ASN A 72 -18.62 11.75 -32.31
N ALA A 73 -17.52 11.00 -32.51
CA ALA A 73 -17.59 9.55 -32.72
C ALA A 73 -17.90 8.84 -31.38
N ARG A 74 -18.93 7.99 -31.42
CA ARG A 74 -19.41 7.21 -30.27
C ARG A 74 -19.49 5.73 -30.64
N TYR A 75 -19.22 4.87 -29.65
CA TYR A 75 -19.35 3.42 -29.74
C TYR A 75 -20.16 2.94 -28.53
N LEU A 76 -21.46 2.65 -28.78
CA LEU A 76 -22.37 2.25 -27.70
C LEU A 76 -21.98 0.97 -27.03
N LEU A 77 -21.34 0.04 -27.74
CA LEU A 77 -20.81 -1.19 -27.14
C LEU A 77 -19.66 -0.89 -26.14
N ASP A 78 -18.77 0.04 -26.49
CA ASP A 78 -17.68 0.42 -25.58
C ASP A 78 -18.20 1.10 -24.30
N GLU A 79 -19.26 1.90 -24.46
CA GLU A 79 -19.93 2.55 -23.33
C GLU A 79 -20.65 1.52 -22.45
N TYR A 80 -21.34 0.56 -23.06
CA TYR A 80 -22.01 -0.53 -22.35
C TYR A 80 -21.03 -1.41 -21.55
N MET A 81 -19.86 -1.71 -22.11
CA MET A 81 -18.82 -2.53 -21.47
C MET A 81 -17.90 -1.71 -20.56
N ASN A 82 -18.05 -0.39 -20.49
CA ASN A 82 -17.14 0.52 -19.79
C ASN A 82 -15.66 0.39 -20.18
N THR A 83 -15.37 0.09 -21.45
CA THR A 83 -13.99 -0.13 -21.92
C THR A 83 -13.16 1.15 -22.04
N LYS A 84 -13.75 2.33 -21.85
CA LYS A 84 -13.00 3.59 -21.78
C LYS A 84 -11.99 3.61 -20.66
N GLU A 85 -12.28 2.92 -19.56
CA GLU A 85 -11.40 2.88 -18.40
C GLU A 85 -10.31 1.82 -18.51
N THR A 86 -10.60 0.71 -19.16
CA THR A 86 -9.69 -0.44 -19.28
C THR A 86 -8.88 -0.44 -20.58
N GLY A 87 -9.29 0.39 -21.57
CA GLY A 87 -8.66 0.45 -22.87
C GLY A 87 -8.79 -0.86 -23.65
N MET A 88 -7.68 -1.38 -24.14
CA MET A 88 -7.64 -2.61 -24.95
C MET A 88 -7.50 -3.90 -24.11
N TYR A 89 -7.66 -3.84 -22.79
CA TYR A 89 -7.51 -4.98 -21.88
C TYR A 89 -8.82 -5.27 -21.15
N SER A 90 -9.16 -6.55 -20.98
CA SER A 90 -10.29 -6.93 -20.13
C SER A 90 -9.95 -6.74 -18.65
N VAL A 91 -10.95 -6.49 -17.81
CA VAL A 91 -10.78 -6.34 -16.36
C VAL A 91 -10.09 -7.58 -15.78
N ASN A 92 -10.54 -8.78 -16.12
CA ASN A 92 -9.93 -10.04 -15.64
C ASN A 92 -8.45 -10.16 -16.00
N LEU A 93 -8.03 -9.64 -17.17
CA LEU A 93 -6.63 -9.65 -17.55
C LEU A 93 -5.84 -8.61 -16.76
N ILE A 94 -6.39 -7.42 -16.54
CA ILE A 94 -5.77 -6.38 -15.70
C ILE A 94 -5.58 -6.89 -14.29
N GLU A 95 -6.57 -7.53 -13.68
CA GLU A 95 -6.48 -8.11 -12.33
C GLU A 95 -5.35 -9.16 -12.24
N LYS A 96 -5.26 -10.06 -13.24
CA LYS A 96 -4.15 -11.04 -13.28
C LYS A 96 -2.79 -10.38 -13.43
N VAL A 97 -2.68 -9.35 -14.28
CA VAL A 97 -1.44 -8.58 -14.49
C VAL A 97 -1.02 -7.91 -13.19
N VAL A 98 -1.94 -7.23 -12.52
CA VAL A 98 -1.65 -6.52 -11.28
C VAL A 98 -1.23 -7.51 -10.19
N LYS A 99 -1.97 -8.60 -10.01
CA LYS A 99 -1.63 -9.64 -9.04
C LYS A 99 -0.22 -10.21 -9.27
N ALA A 100 0.11 -10.57 -10.50
CA ALA A 100 1.44 -11.08 -10.83
C ALA A 100 2.54 -10.03 -10.59
N ALA A 101 2.27 -8.75 -10.90
CA ALA A 101 3.22 -7.65 -10.76
C ALA A 101 3.45 -7.22 -9.30
N THR A 102 2.53 -7.52 -8.37
CA THR A 102 2.74 -7.30 -6.93
C THR A 102 3.59 -8.39 -6.28
N GLU A 103 3.64 -9.57 -6.87
CA GLU A 103 4.38 -10.71 -6.33
C GLU A 103 5.78 -10.85 -6.94
N GLU A 104 5.96 -10.38 -8.20
CA GLU A 104 7.20 -10.61 -8.96
C GLU A 104 7.62 -9.38 -9.80
N SER A 105 8.84 -9.44 -10.37
CA SER A 105 9.28 -8.42 -11.33
C SER A 105 8.41 -8.44 -12.61
N TYR A 106 8.26 -7.29 -13.28
CA TYR A 106 7.45 -7.17 -14.50
C TYR A 106 7.83 -8.16 -15.62
N ARG A 107 9.11 -8.58 -15.69
CA ARG A 107 9.57 -9.60 -16.65
C ARG A 107 9.03 -10.98 -16.29
N LYS A 108 9.16 -11.38 -15.02
CA LYS A 108 8.64 -12.66 -14.55
C LYS A 108 7.11 -12.70 -14.58
N ALA A 109 6.45 -11.62 -14.20
CA ALA A 109 5.00 -11.49 -14.32
C ALA A 109 4.54 -11.69 -15.78
N ALA A 110 5.25 -11.10 -16.75
CA ALA A 110 4.95 -11.31 -18.16
C ALA A 110 5.16 -12.76 -18.61
N GLU A 111 6.25 -13.40 -18.19
CA GLU A 111 6.52 -14.83 -18.47
C GLU A 111 5.42 -15.73 -17.89
N GLN A 112 5.07 -15.57 -16.62
CA GLN A 112 4.03 -16.34 -15.96
C GLN A 112 2.66 -16.17 -16.64
N LEU A 113 2.32 -14.93 -17.01
CA LEU A 113 1.06 -14.65 -17.71
C LEU A 113 1.03 -15.29 -19.10
N ASN A 114 2.12 -15.28 -19.83
CA ASN A 114 2.23 -15.88 -21.16
C ASN A 114 2.15 -17.41 -21.10
N ASP A 115 2.62 -18.01 -20.01
CA ASP A 115 2.52 -19.46 -19.81
C ASP A 115 1.12 -19.92 -19.38
N THR A 116 0.38 -19.06 -18.64
CA THR A 116 -0.90 -19.43 -18.03
C THR A 116 -2.12 -18.83 -18.73
N THR A 117 -1.92 -17.97 -19.70
CA THR A 117 -3.01 -17.35 -20.50
C THR A 117 -2.77 -17.53 -21.99
N GLY A 118 -3.78 -17.31 -22.81
CA GLY A 118 -3.65 -17.33 -24.27
C GLY A 118 -3.00 -16.06 -24.87
N ASN A 119 -2.30 -15.27 -24.06
CA ASN A 119 -1.71 -14.00 -24.46
C ASN A 119 -0.22 -14.07 -24.75
N ASN A 120 0.28 -13.00 -25.39
CA ASN A 120 1.68 -12.66 -25.45
C ASN A 120 1.82 -11.21 -24.97
N ILE A 121 2.06 -11.03 -23.65
CA ILE A 121 2.17 -9.74 -23.00
C ILE A 121 3.65 -9.44 -22.75
N SER A 122 4.10 -8.27 -23.14
CA SER A 122 5.46 -7.82 -22.85
C SER A 122 5.55 -7.23 -21.44
N HIS A 123 6.74 -7.24 -20.83
CA HIS A 123 6.99 -6.59 -19.54
C HIS A 123 6.69 -5.09 -19.57
N THR A 124 6.85 -4.43 -20.72
CA THR A 124 6.45 -3.03 -20.90
C THR A 124 4.94 -2.86 -20.84
N ALA A 125 4.16 -3.83 -21.38
CA ALA A 125 2.71 -3.79 -21.28
C ALA A 125 2.25 -3.99 -19.81
N VAL A 126 2.91 -4.90 -19.07
CA VAL A 126 2.69 -5.07 -17.62
C VAL A 126 2.93 -3.76 -16.88
N TRP A 127 4.08 -3.12 -17.10
CA TRP A 127 4.41 -1.83 -16.51
C TRP A 127 3.36 -0.75 -16.84
N ASN A 128 2.94 -0.64 -18.11
CA ASN A 128 1.94 0.35 -18.52
C ASN A 128 0.60 0.14 -17.81
N ILE A 129 0.14 -1.11 -17.68
CA ILE A 129 -1.12 -1.44 -16.99
C ILE A 129 -1.03 -1.03 -15.52
N VAL A 130 0.04 -1.46 -14.83
CA VAL A 130 0.25 -1.15 -13.41
C VAL A 130 0.35 0.36 -13.18
N ASN A 131 1.13 1.06 -14.00
CA ASN A 131 1.29 2.51 -13.90
C ASN A 131 -0.02 3.28 -14.16
N THR A 132 -0.79 2.86 -15.16
CA THR A 132 -2.10 3.48 -15.46
C THR A 132 -3.08 3.29 -14.31
N LEU A 133 -3.14 2.09 -13.74
CA LEU A 133 -4.01 1.81 -12.60
C LEU A 133 -3.55 2.57 -11.35
N GLY A 134 -2.24 2.56 -11.07
CA GLY A 134 -1.66 3.27 -9.93
C GLY A 134 -1.94 4.78 -9.97
N ASN A 135 -1.81 5.40 -11.15
CA ASN A 135 -2.15 6.81 -11.34
C ASN A 135 -3.63 7.08 -11.07
N LYS A 136 -4.54 6.24 -11.59
CA LYS A 136 -5.99 6.38 -11.33
C LYS A 136 -6.34 6.24 -9.84
N ILE A 137 -5.72 5.27 -9.15
CA ILE A 137 -5.91 5.10 -7.71
C ILE A 137 -5.44 6.35 -6.97
N SER A 138 -4.23 6.84 -7.29
CA SER A 138 -3.66 8.04 -6.67
C SER A 138 -4.51 9.29 -6.93
N GLU A 139 -4.99 9.49 -8.16
CA GLU A 139 -5.90 10.58 -8.51
C GLU A 139 -7.22 10.49 -7.72
N ASN A 140 -7.81 9.30 -7.63
CA ASN A 140 -9.03 9.08 -6.87
C ASN A 140 -8.82 9.35 -5.37
N GLU A 141 -7.70 8.90 -4.81
CA GLU A 141 -7.37 9.15 -3.40
C GLU A 141 -7.15 10.64 -3.11
N ASN A 142 -6.45 11.34 -4.01
CA ASN A 142 -6.21 12.78 -3.87
C ASN A 142 -7.49 13.62 -4.04
N ASN A 143 -8.42 13.19 -4.88
CA ASN A 143 -9.69 13.86 -5.10
C ASN A 143 -10.73 13.56 -4.02
N ARG A 144 -10.54 12.51 -3.21
CA ARG A 144 -11.39 12.23 -2.06
C ARG A 144 -11.15 13.27 -0.96
N THR A 145 -12.14 14.09 -0.73
CA THR A 145 -12.12 15.07 0.37
C THR A 145 -12.60 14.41 1.68
N SER A 146 -12.22 15.00 2.83
CA SER A 146 -12.72 14.57 4.13
C SER A 146 -14.21 14.83 4.31
N GLU A 147 -14.83 15.59 3.41
CA GLU A 147 -16.24 15.99 3.40
C GLU A 147 -17.15 15.01 2.62
N GLU A 148 -16.57 14.03 1.92
CA GLU A 148 -17.39 12.95 1.36
C GLU A 148 -18.11 12.25 2.51
N TYR A 149 -19.42 12.53 2.58
CA TYR A 149 -20.33 11.94 3.57
C TYR A 149 -20.35 10.42 3.39
N SER A 150 -19.76 9.69 4.34
CA SER A 150 -19.99 8.26 4.49
C SER A 150 -21.10 8.08 5.53
N PRO A 151 -22.26 7.55 5.13
CA PRO A 151 -23.37 7.33 6.09
C PRO A 151 -23.02 6.28 7.15
N ASP A 152 -21.97 5.50 6.94
CA ASP A 152 -21.59 4.35 7.78
C ASP A 152 -20.25 4.56 8.49
N LYS A 153 -20.00 5.79 9.02
CA LYS A 153 -18.81 6.01 9.85
C LYS A 153 -18.91 5.17 11.13
N LYS A 154 -17.76 4.63 11.51
CA LYS A 154 -17.63 3.79 12.69
C LYS A 154 -17.36 4.62 13.94
N ASP A 155 -17.96 4.20 15.06
CA ASP A 155 -17.64 4.72 16.37
C ASP A 155 -16.57 3.85 17.00
N THR A 156 -15.50 4.49 17.48
CA THR A 156 -14.43 3.85 18.26
C THR A 156 -13.83 4.85 19.22
N GLU A 157 -13.51 4.42 20.43
CA GLU A 157 -12.86 5.28 21.41
C GLU A 157 -11.33 5.35 21.23
N ILE A 158 -10.75 4.37 20.52
CA ILE A 158 -9.30 4.29 20.32
C ILE A 158 -8.97 3.82 18.91
N ILE A 159 -7.98 4.45 18.30
CA ILE A 159 -7.33 3.98 17.09
C ILE A 159 -5.82 3.87 17.28
N PHE A 160 -5.25 2.88 16.65
CA PHE A 160 -3.80 2.66 16.58
C PHE A 160 -3.32 3.07 15.20
N GLU A 161 -2.23 3.82 15.17
CA GLU A 161 -1.57 4.28 13.96
C GLU A 161 -0.09 3.86 14.04
N GLU A 162 0.42 3.19 13.02
CA GLU A 162 1.84 2.88 12.92
C GLU A 162 2.40 3.49 11.65
N MET A 163 3.50 4.22 11.77
CA MET A 163 4.09 4.94 10.66
C MET A 163 5.58 4.63 10.52
N ASP A 164 6.01 4.41 9.27
CA ASP A 164 7.41 4.17 8.94
C ASP A 164 7.75 4.68 7.54
N GLY A 165 9.04 4.91 7.29
CA GLY A 165 9.58 5.34 6.01
C GLY A 165 10.55 4.32 5.42
N VAL A 166 10.23 3.80 4.23
CA VAL A 166 11.09 2.87 3.50
C VAL A 166 11.82 3.61 2.37
N TRP A 167 13.16 3.61 2.40
CA TRP A 167 13.99 4.25 1.38
C TRP A 167 14.21 3.31 0.19
N LEU A 168 13.56 3.63 -0.93
CA LEU A 168 13.62 2.84 -2.15
C LEU A 168 14.56 3.48 -3.18
N PRO A 169 15.50 2.72 -3.76
CA PRO A 169 16.27 3.20 -4.90
C PRO A 169 15.36 3.30 -6.12
N THR A 170 15.31 4.49 -6.73
CA THR A 170 14.51 4.69 -7.95
C THR A 170 15.40 4.83 -9.16
N GLN A 171 14.99 4.20 -10.27
CA GLN A 171 15.67 4.35 -11.55
C GLN A 171 15.20 5.66 -12.21
N THR A 172 16.13 6.56 -12.45
CA THR A 172 15.89 7.76 -13.29
C THR A 172 16.20 7.47 -14.75
N LYS A 173 15.67 8.30 -15.68
CA LYS A 173 15.99 8.21 -17.13
C LYS A 173 17.50 8.31 -17.43
N GLU A 174 18.28 8.86 -16.52
CA GLU A 174 19.72 9.05 -16.65
C GLU A 174 20.54 7.92 -16.02
N HIS A 175 19.92 6.81 -15.63
CA HIS A 175 20.56 5.65 -14.96
C HIS A 175 21.38 5.99 -13.70
N LYS A 176 21.12 7.13 -13.06
CA LYS A 176 21.72 7.47 -11.78
C LYS A 176 21.01 6.68 -10.68
N ALA A 177 21.60 5.56 -10.29
CA ALA A 177 21.07 4.64 -9.26
C ALA A 177 21.04 5.22 -7.83
N ASP A 178 21.47 6.47 -7.64
CA ASP A 178 21.76 7.03 -6.31
C ASP A 178 20.63 7.90 -5.73
N ILE A 179 19.52 8.06 -6.44
CA ILE A 179 18.39 8.81 -5.90
C ILE A 179 17.48 7.82 -5.16
N LYS A 180 17.46 7.97 -3.84
CA LYS A 180 16.51 7.24 -2.99
C LYS A 180 15.31 8.12 -2.70
N HIS A 181 14.13 7.57 -2.83
CA HIS A 181 12.89 8.20 -2.40
C HIS A 181 12.31 7.47 -1.20
N GLU A 182 11.82 8.23 -0.24
CA GLU A 182 11.15 7.68 0.92
C GLU A 182 9.70 7.36 0.57
N LEU A 183 9.34 6.08 0.62
CA LEU A 183 7.96 5.62 0.64
C LEU A 183 7.49 5.66 2.09
N LYS A 184 6.53 6.53 2.40
CA LYS A 184 5.89 6.63 3.70
C LYS A 184 4.72 5.68 3.74
N ILE A 185 4.58 4.95 4.84
CA ILE A 185 3.51 3.98 5.05
C ILE A 185 2.88 4.26 6.42
N ALA A 186 1.56 4.30 6.47
CA ALA A 186 0.80 4.37 7.70
C ALA A 186 -0.22 3.24 7.74
N THR A 187 -0.22 2.47 8.81
CA THR A 187 -1.20 1.42 9.10
C THR A 187 -2.11 1.91 10.22
N ILE A 188 -3.42 1.90 10.00
CA ILE A 188 -4.46 2.37 10.93
C ILE A 188 -5.36 1.19 11.27
N TYR A 189 -5.68 0.98 12.55
CA TYR A 189 -6.50 -0.14 12.99
C TYR A 189 -7.10 0.11 14.38
N GLU A 190 -8.11 -0.69 14.77
CA GLU A 190 -8.82 -0.55 16.06
C GLU A 190 -8.25 -1.43 17.18
N GLY A 191 -7.44 -2.40 16.84
CA GLY A 191 -6.87 -3.38 17.77
C GLY A 191 -6.60 -4.70 17.08
N TRP A 192 -6.44 -5.74 17.85
CA TRP A 192 -6.17 -7.10 17.37
C TRP A 192 -7.37 -7.99 17.65
N ASP A 193 -7.64 -8.89 16.72
CA ASP A 193 -8.64 -9.94 16.89
C ASP A 193 -8.35 -10.80 18.13
N ALA A 194 -9.34 -10.97 18.99
CA ALA A 194 -9.17 -11.64 20.27
C ALA A 194 -8.92 -13.16 20.14
N GLU A 195 -9.45 -13.80 19.08
CA GLU A 195 -9.30 -15.24 18.86
C GLU A 195 -7.92 -15.60 18.34
N THR A 196 -7.48 -14.90 17.29
CA THR A 196 -6.19 -15.17 16.65
C THR A 196 -5.03 -14.43 17.32
N GLY A 197 -5.31 -13.26 17.88
CA GLY A 197 -4.32 -12.36 18.45
C GLY A 197 -3.32 -11.81 17.44
N SER A 198 -3.49 -12.03 16.14
CA SER A 198 -2.56 -11.64 15.10
C SER A 198 -3.19 -10.76 14.01
N HIS A 199 -4.47 -10.92 13.72
CA HIS A 199 -5.16 -10.09 12.74
C HIS A 199 -5.52 -8.71 13.32
N LEU A 200 -5.33 -7.68 12.49
CA LEU A 200 -5.71 -6.32 12.84
C LEU A 200 -7.16 -6.06 12.45
N ILE A 201 -7.93 -5.52 13.38
CA ILE A 201 -9.34 -5.20 13.16
C ILE A 201 -9.45 -3.87 12.41
N ASN A 202 -10.25 -3.86 11.34
CA ASN A 202 -10.51 -2.70 10.48
C ASN A 202 -9.23 -2.03 9.95
N LYS A 203 -8.23 -2.86 9.60
CA LYS A 203 -6.95 -2.42 9.08
C LYS A 203 -7.10 -1.59 7.79
N GLN A 204 -6.49 -0.41 7.79
CA GLN A 204 -6.31 0.44 6.62
C GLN A 204 -4.83 0.73 6.42
N ILE A 205 -4.40 0.83 5.17
CA ILE A 205 -3.03 1.21 4.81
C ILE A 205 -3.09 2.44 3.93
N VAL A 206 -2.31 3.45 4.29
CA VAL A 206 -2.06 4.64 3.48
C VAL A 206 -0.58 4.64 3.12
N ALA A 207 -0.27 4.75 1.84
CA ALA A 207 1.11 4.80 1.37
C ALA A 207 1.31 5.94 0.37
N GLY A 208 2.54 6.49 0.32
CA GLY A 208 2.84 7.57 -0.61
C GLY A 208 4.28 8.07 -0.53
N MET A 209 4.73 8.73 -1.61
CA MET A 209 6.06 9.33 -1.72
C MET A 209 6.00 10.87 -1.62
N GLU A 210 4.82 11.42 -1.41
CA GLU A 210 4.59 12.86 -1.25
C GLU A 210 5.32 13.43 -0.02
N PRO A 211 5.50 14.76 0.05
CA PRO A 211 6.05 15.43 1.22
C PRO A 211 5.25 15.08 2.49
N ALA A 212 5.94 15.00 3.64
CA ALA A 212 5.38 14.57 4.91
C ALA A 212 4.03 15.21 5.26
N LYS A 213 3.93 16.54 5.15
CA LYS A 213 2.70 17.29 5.43
C LYS A 213 1.51 16.84 4.57
N THR A 214 1.75 16.54 3.30
CA THR A 214 0.71 16.04 2.37
C THR A 214 0.32 14.61 2.73
N PHE A 215 1.29 13.78 3.07
CA PHE A 215 1.06 12.40 3.49
C PHE A 215 0.24 12.31 4.79
N ILE A 216 0.60 13.12 5.80
CA ILE A 216 -0.15 13.19 7.07
C ILE A 216 -1.60 13.61 6.82
N LYS A 217 -1.83 14.65 6.00
CA LYS A 217 -3.19 15.07 5.61
C LYS A 217 -3.96 13.94 4.91
N LYS A 218 -3.30 13.16 4.03
CA LYS A 218 -3.89 12.00 3.35
C LYS A 218 -4.31 10.93 4.36
N LYS A 219 -3.44 10.61 5.32
CA LYS A 219 -3.72 9.68 6.43
C LYS A 219 -4.90 10.16 7.29
N ASP A 220 -4.89 11.41 7.73
CA ASP A 220 -5.97 11.96 8.55
C ASP A 220 -7.31 12.00 7.80
N ASN A 221 -7.30 12.26 6.51
CA ASN A 221 -8.50 12.17 5.68
C ASN A 221 -9.04 10.73 5.61
N ALA A 222 -8.17 9.72 5.57
CA ALA A 222 -8.59 8.31 5.63
C ALA A 222 -9.29 8.01 6.96
N ILE A 223 -8.74 8.48 8.09
CA ILE A 223 -9.36 8.35 9.41
C ILE A 223 -10.74 9.04 9.44
N LYS A 224 -10.82 10.30 9.00
CA LYS A 224 -12.06 11.10 8.99
C LYS A 224 -13.17 10.51 8.11
N ARG A 225 -12.83 9.80 7.05
CA ARG A 225 -13.82 9.10 6.21
C ARG A 225 -14.37 7.85 6.87
N THR A 226 -13.58 7.17 7.67
CA THR A 226 -13.95 5.89 8.26
C THR A 226 -14.58 6.01 9.63
N TYR A 227 -14.13 6.99 10.42
CA TYR A 227 -14.51 7.10 11.83
C TYR A 227 -15.22 8.42 12.15
N ASN A 228 -16.09 8.38 13.17
CA ASN A 228 -16.59 9.55 13.84
C ASN A 228 -15.50 10.11 14.74
N ILE A 229 -14.87 11.21 14.30
CA ILE A 229 -13.71 11.80 14.98
C ILE A 229 -14.03 12.22 16.42
N ASP A 230 -15.25 12.69 16.67
CA ASP A 230 -15.69 13.16 17.98
C ASP A 230 -15.80 12.01 19.01
N GLU A 231 -15.92 10.76 18.56
CA GLU A 231 -15.96 9.58 19.42
C GLU A 231 -14.57 9.03 19.75
N ILE A 232 -13.52 9.45 19.02
CA ILE A 232 -12.16 8.99 19.25
C ILE A 232 -11.55 9.73 20.43
N LYS A 233 -11.38 9.06 21.57
CA LYS A 233 -10.73 9.59 22.75
C LYS A 233 -9.19 9.51 22.70
N TYR A 234 -8.68 8.46 22.07
CA TYR A 234 -7.24 8.20 21.99
C TYR A 234 -6.81 7.82 20.58
N ARG A 235 -5.78 8.50 20.13
CA ARG A 235 -5.01 8.14 18.94
C ARG A 235 -3.61 7.74 19.41
N ILE A 236 -3.22 6.48 19.21
CA ILE A 236 -1.91 5.96 19.62
C ILE A 236 -1.06 5.81 18.37
N LEU A 237 0.00 6.60 18.26
CA LEU A 237 0.89 6.60 17.13
C LEU A 237 2.22 5.94 17.47
N ASN A 238 2.57 4.87 16.78
CA ASN A 238 3.86 4.18 16.85
C ASN A 238 4.74 4.56 15.65
N GLY A 239 6.02 4.85 15.91
CA GLY A 239 6.98 5.17 14.86
C GLY A 239 8.42 5.21 15.35
N ASP A 240 9.36 5.35 14.42
CA ASP A 240 10.82 5.34 14.69
C ASP A 240 11.34 6.62 15.36
N GLY A 241 10.50 7.62 15.54
CA GLY A 241 10.86 8.93 16.10
C GLY A 241 11.43 9.93 15.09
N GLY A 242 11.27 9.66 13.79
CA GLY A 242 11.56 10.62 12.72
C GLY A 242 10.75 11.90 12.88
N ASN A 243 11.35 13.04 12.53
CA ASN A 243 10.71 14.34 12.74
C ASN A 243 9.33 14.45 12.08
N TRP A 244 9.19 13.88 10.87
CA TRP A 244 7.93 13.94 10.13
C TRP A 244 6.81 13.09 10.75
N ILE A 245 7.16 12.11 11.60
CA ILE A 245 6.19 11.28 12.34
C ILE A 245 5.73 12.01 13.61
N LYS A 246 6.61 12.82 14.20
CA LYS A 246 6.34 13.52 15.47
C LYS A 246 5.55 14.82 15.32
N ASP A 247 5.56 15.44 14.13
CA ASP A 247 4.82 16.68 13.83
C ASP A 247 3.30 16.41 13.75
N GLU A 248 2.80 15.73 14.76
CA GLU A 248 1.45 15.24 14.84
C GLU A 248 0.50 16.22 15.48
N ALA A 249 -0.77 16.12 15.07
CA ALA A 249 -1.86 16.92 15.60
C ALA A 249 -2.02 16.76 17.12
N ASP A 250 -2.52 17.80 17.76
CA ASP A 250 -2.90 17.78 19.18
C ASP A 250 -3.78 16.56 19.49
N GLY A 251 -3.49 15.86 20.60
CA GLY A 251 -4.25 14.72 21.07
C GLY A 251 -3.74 13.33 20.65
N VAL A 252 -2.64 13.26 19.91
CA VAL A 252 -1.99 11.99 19.56
C VAL A 252 -0.99 11.56 20.63
N ILE A 253 -1.02 10.30 21.01
CA ILE A 253 -0.11 9.70 22.00
C ILE A 253 1.01 8.96 21.25
N PHE A 254 2.17 9.61 21.13
CA PHE A 254 3.31 9.00 20.47
C PHE A 254 3.93 7.87 21.27
N GLN A 255 4.17 6.73 20.65
CA GLN A 255 4.90 5.58 21.15
C GLN A 255 6.13 5.34 20.28
N LEU A 256 7.31 5.30 20.89
CA LEU A 256 8.52 4.97 20.13
C LEU A 256 8.54 3.48 19.80
N ASP A 257 8.76 3.16 18.53
CA ASP A 257 8.71 1.79 18.04
C ASP A 257 9.78 0.90 18.70
N ARG A 258 9.33 -0.20 19.28
CA ARG A 258 10.15 -1.13 20.03
C ARG A 258 11.25 -1.79 19.20
N PHE A 259 10.96 -2.11 17.96
CA PHE A 259 11.95 -2.72 17.07
C PHE A 259 13.10 -1.75 16.83
N HIS A 260 12.79 -0.49 16.52
CA HIS A 260 13.79 0.57 16.30
C HIS A 260 14.60 0.86 17.55
N VAL A 261 14.00 0.92 18.75
CA VAL A 261 14.74 1.06 20.01
C VAL A 261 15.74 -0.08 20.19
N LEU A 262 15.30 -1.33 20.05
CA LEU A 262 16.17 -2.49 20.22
C LEU A 262 17.26 -2.58 19.17
N LYS A 263 16.96 -2.17 17.93
CA LYS A 263 17.91 -2.09 16.81
C LYS A 263 19.00 -1.05 17.10
N GLU A 264 18.61 0.15 17.52
CA GLU A 264 19.54 1.23 17.84
C GLU A 264 20.45 0.87 19.04
N ILE A 265 19.90 0.28 20.10
CA ILE A 265 20.71 -0.19 21.24
C ILE A 265 21.77 -1.18 20.75
N ARG A 266 21.39 -2.20 19.97
CA ARG A 266 22.33 -3.22 19.46
C ARG A 266 23.35 -2.67 18.48
N ALA A 267 22.98 -1.68 17.68
CA ALA A 267 23.87 -1.06 16.70
C ALA A 267 24.91 -0.13 17.36
N LYS A 268 24.52 0.59 18.41
CA LYS A 268 25.33 1.62 19.05
C LYS A 268 26.17 1.09 20.23
N ILE A 269 25.68 0.10 20.94
CA ILE A 269 26.36 -0.47 22.12
C ILE A 269 26.97 -1.83 21.76
N LYS A 270 28.28 -1.87 21.56
CA LYS A 270 29.00 -3.09 21.18
C LYS A 270 29.19 -4.05 22.35
N ASP A 271 29.34 -3.53 23.58
CA ASP A 271 29.41 -4.34 24.76
C ASP A 271 28.10 -5.08 25.01
N LYS A 272 28.14 -6.43 24.93
CA LYS A 272 26.95 -7.29 25.04
C LYS A 272 26.31 -7.25 26.44
N ARG A 273 27.06 -6.94 27.50
CA ARG A 273 26.54 -6.84 28.87
C ARG A 273 25.80 -5.51 28.99
N ALA A 274 26.46 -4.41 28.66
CA ALA A 274 25.84 -3.09 28.67
C ALA A 274 24.55 -3.05 27.82
N ALA A 275 24.59 -3.61 26.59
CA ALA A 275 23.40 -3.69 25.74
C ALA A 275 22.26 -4.47 26.39
N ARG A 276 22.54 -5.59 27.10
CA ARG A 276 21.50 -6.36 27.80
C ARG A 276 20.91 -5.59 28.99
N ASP A 277 21.76 -4.89 29.75
CA ASP A 277 21.33 -4.08 30.90
C ASP A 277 20.41 -2.92 30.43
N ILE A 278 20.80 -2.21 29.37
CA ILE A 278 20.00 -1.15 28.76
C ILE A 278 18.64 -1.70 28.26
N VAL A 279 18.64 -2.84 27.57
CA VAL A 279 17.41 -3.50 27.12
C VAL A 279 16.51 -3.91 28.29
N SER A 280 17.09 -4.36 29.39
CA SER A 280 16.35 -4.71 30.62
C SER A 280 15.65 -3.47 31.18
N LEU A 281 16.36 -2.35 31.32
CA LEU A 281 15.80 -1.09 31.81
C LEU A 281 14.68 -0.57 30.91
N TYR A 282 14.86 -0.67 29.57
CA TYR A 282 13.81 -0.33 28.63
C TYR A 282 12.56 -1.19 28.79
N ARG A 283 12.71 -2.52 28.93
CA ARG A 283 11.58 -3.46 29.12
C ARG A 283 10.83 -3.23 30.43
N ASN A 284 11.52 -2.78 31.45
CA ASN A 284 10.92 -2.43 32.74
C ASN A 284 10.24 -1.06 32.71
N ALA A 285 10.33 -0.32 31.58
CA ALA A 285 9.86 1.05 31.46
C ALA A 285 10.47 2.00 32.49
N GLU A 286 11.79 1.92 32.65
CA GLU A 286 12.62 2.76 33.51
C GLU A 286 13.50 3.71 32.66
N PRO A 287 12.94 4.68 31.94
CA PRO A 287 13.67 5.51 30.98
C PRO A 287 14.77 6.36 31.65
N ASP A 288 14.53 6.88 32.84
CA ASP A 288 15.53 7.69 33.57
C ASP A 288 16.79 6.86 33.88
N LYS A 289 16.60 5.69 34.47
CA LYS A 289 17.73 4.80 34.76
C LYS A 289 18.44 4.33 33.51
N MET A 290 17.69 4.12 32.43
CA MET A 290 18.26 3.73 31.14
C MET A 290 19.14 4.83 30.55
N LEU A 291 18.68 6.07 30.58
CA LEU A 291 19.45 7.21 30.11
C LEU A 291 20.69 7.47 30.96
N ASP A 292 20.56 7.43 32.30
CA ASP A 292 21.69 7.55 33.25
C ASP A 292 22.75 6.45 33.03
N TYR A 293 22.29 5.21 32.77
CA TYR A 293 23.20 4.11 32.47
C TYR A 293 23.96 4.36 31.16
N ILE A 294 23.28 4.81 30.11
CA ILE A 294 23.91 5.09 28.79
C ILE A 294 24.92 6.23 28.90
N ASP A 295 24.60 7.29 29.66
CA ASP A 295 25.52 8.41 29.88
C ASP A 295 26.75 7.96 30.67
N THR A 296 26.55 7.22 31.78
CA THR A 296 27.64 6.64 32.57
C THR A 296 28.53 5.73 31.72
N TYR A 297 27.91 4.87 30.91
CA TYR A 297 28.63 3.99 29.96
C TYR A 297 29.44 4.78 28.95
N ALA A 298 28.87 5.83 28.35
CA ALA A 298 29.57 6.68 27.39
C ALA A 298 30.80 7.37 28.02
N ASN A 299 30.69 7.78 29.29
CA ASN A 299 31.78 8.44 30.02
C ASN A 299 32.84 7.45 30.57
N SER A 300 32.51 6.16 30.65
CA SER A 300 33.44 5.12 31.08
C SER A 300 34.34 4.58 29.97
N ILE A 301 34.02 4.86 28.71
CA ILE A 301 34.83 4.43 27.55
C ILE A 301 36.05 5.36 27.49
N ASP A 302 37.24 4.75 27.45
CA ASP A 302 38.49 5.48 27.26
C ASP A 302 38.52 6.11 25.87
N THR A 303 38.73 7.43 25.83
CA THR A 303 38.70 8.22 24.59
C THR A 303 40.08 8.39 23.96
N ASP A 304 41.13 7.83 24.53
CA ASP A 304 42.50 7.92 24.01
C ASP A 304 42.72 7.07 22.73
N ASP A 305 41.82 6.12 22.46
CA ASP A 305 41.81 5.38 21.21
C ASP A 305 40.95 6.13 20.16
N GLN A 306 41.60 6.87 19.27
CA GLN A 306 40.96 7.64 18.21
C GLN A 306 40.17 6.78 17.18
N GLU A 307 40.36 5.47 17.17
CA GLU A 307 39.64 4.54 16.32
C GLU A 307 38.34 4.02 16.98
N ASP A 308 38.22 4.07 18.31
CA ASP A 308 37.00 3.60 19.01
C ASP A 308 35.92 4.68 19.09
N LYS A 309 34.92 4.53 18.23
CA LYS A 309 33.69 5.37 18.22
C LYS A 309 32.65 4.96 19.26
N GLY A 310 33.01 4.13 20.24
CA GLY A 310 32.07 3.58 21.23
C GLY A 310 31.36 4.67 22.04
N ALA A 311 32.15 5.63 22.60
CA ALA A 311 31.59 6.75 23.37
C ALA A 311 30.70 7.66 22.50
N GLU A 312 31.10 7.97 21.26
CA GLU A 312 30.31 8.77 20.33
C GLU A 312 28.98 8.08 19.98
N ASN A 313 29.02 6.77 19.73
CA ASN A 313 27.81 5.98 19.44
C ASN A 313 26.87 5.92 20.65
N ALA A 314 27.39 5.75 21.86
CA ALA A 314 26.60 5.76 23.08
C ALA A 314 25.91 7.12 23.29
N ARG A 315 26.62 8.24 23.07
CA ARG A 315 26.04 9.59 23.13
C ARG A 315 24.97 9.82 22.05
N LYS A 316 25.15 9.29 20.82
CA LYS A 316 24.13 9.33 19.78
C LYS A 316 22.89 8.54 20.19
N LEU A 317 23.05 7.37 20.82
CA LEU A 317 21.94 6.59 21.36
C LEU A 317 21.20 7.37 22.45
N TYR A 318 21.96 7.96 23.40
CA TYR A 318 21.39 8.80 24.45
C TYR A 318 20.53 9.92 23.87
N GLN A 319 21.07 10.68 22.91
CA GLN A 319 20.35 11.78 22.27
C GLN A 319 19.07 11.30 21.56
N TYR A 320 19.14 10.19 20.83
CA TYR A 320 17.98 9.61 20.16
C TYR A 320 16.89 9.23 21.17
N LEU A 321 17.24 8.53 22.24
CA LEU A 321 16.28 8.10 23.25
C LEU A 321 15.73 9.27 24.05
N ASN A 322 16.58 10.23 24.43
CA ASN A 322 16.18 11.42 25.16
C ASN A 322 15.23 12.31 24.34
N ASN A 323 15.50 12.49 23.04
CA ASN A 323 14.62 13.22 22.14
C ASN A 323 13.24 12.55 21.96
N ASN A 324 13.14 11.27 22.31
CA ASN A 324 11.93 10.45 22.24
C ASN A 324 11.43 10.00 23.62
N TYR A 325 11.88 10.67 24.69
CA TYR A 325 11.68 10.25 26.08
C TYR A 325 10.24 9.82 26.40
N HIS A 326 9.26 10.65 26.08
CA HIS A 326 7.85 10.34 26.34
C HIS A 326 7.36 9.09 25.59
N GLY A 327 7.92 8.79 24.41
CA GLY A 327 7.59 7.59 23.64
C GLY A 327 8.21 6.30 24.18
N LEU A 328 9.18 6.37 25.11
CA LEU A 328 9.82 5.19 25.70
C LEU A 328 8.93 4.46 26.70
N ILE A 329 8.01 5.16 27.33
CA ILE A 329 7.06 4.57 28.28
C ILE A 329 5.89 3.98 27.49
N PRO A 330 5.55 2.69 27.69
CA PRO A 330 4.41 2.09 27.00
C PRO A 330 3.12 2.89 27.19
N TYR A 331 2.37 3.09 26.11
CA TYR A 331 1.11 3.87 26.15
C TYR A 331 0.14 3.37 27.22
N LYS A 332 0.08 2.04 27.44
CA LYS A 332 -0.74 1.39 28.49
C LYS A 332 -0.43 1.87 29.91
N LYS A 333 0.77 2.41 30.15
CA LYS A 333 1.18 2.98 31.45
C LYS A 333 0.93 4.49 31.53
N ARG A 334 0.61 5.13 30.39
CA ARG A 334 0.43 6.60 30.31
C ARG A 334 -1.01 7.05 30.30
N ILE A 335 -1.93 6.16 29.91
CA ILE A 335 -3.34 6.47 29.79
C ILE A 335 -4.21 5.38 30.41
N ASN A 336 -5.41 5.76 30.82
CA ASN A 336 -6.43 4.80 31.18
C ASN A 336 -7.13 4.33 29.91
N LEU A 337 -6.77 3.14 29.45
CA LEU A 337 -7.38 2.55 28.25
C LEU A 337 -8.87 2.30 28.50
N PRO A 338 -9.74 2.60 27.51
CA PRO A 338 -11.11 2.14 27.54
C PRO A 338 -11.17 0.62 27.50
N GLU A 339 -12.28 0.05 27.95
CA GLU A 339 -12.52 -1.38 27.79
C GLU A 339 -12.57 -1.73 26.31
N ALA A 340 -11.86 -2.79 25.91
CA ALA A 340 -11.86 -3.19 24.52
C ALA A 340 -13.22 -3.77 24.14
N PRO A 341 -13.78 -3.42 22.97
CA PRO A 341 -15.01 -4.02 22.46
C PRO A 341 -14.90 -5.55 22.35
N GLU A 342 -16.06 -6.22 22.37
CA GLU A 342 -16.11 -7.67 22.19
C GLU A 342 -15.38 -8.11 20.91
N GLY A 343 -14.54 -9.13 21.02
CA GLY A 343 -13.72 -9.64 19.92
C GLY A 343 -12.43 -8.86 19.64
N ILE A 344 -12.15 -7.77 20.35
CA ILE A 344 -10.95 -6.94 20.22
C ILE A 344 -10.09 -7.01 21.48
N ILE A 345 -8.77 -7.04 21.29
CA ILE A 345 -7.81 -6.88 22.39
C ILE A 345 -6.79 -5.79 22.05
N TYR A 346 -6.29 -5.09 23.04
CA TYR A 346 -5.23 -4.11 22.91
C TYR A 346 -3.88 -4.70 23.30
N LYS A 347 -2.94 -4.70 22.35
CA LYS A 347 -1.59 -5.27 22.51
C LYS A 347 -0.52 -4.20 22.38
N ASP A 348 0.72 -4.58 22.62
CA ASP A 348 1.86 -3.74 22.28
C ASP A 348 1.97 -3.62 20.77
N MET A 349 2.27 -2.41 20.32
CA MET A 349 2.39 -2.05 18.90
C MET A 349 3.70 -2.57 18.31
N GLY A 350 3.86 -2.52 16.98
CA GLY A 350 5.04 -2.96 16.26
C GLY A 350 4.70 -3.90 15.09
N VAL A 351 3.56 -3.70 14.43
CA VAL A 351 3.16 -4.48 13.24
C VAL A 351 3.70 -3.89 11.95
N GLN A 352 4.18 -2.63 11.97
CA GLN A 352 4.57 -1.88 10.77
C GLN A 352 5.70 -2.57 9.99
N GLU A 353 6.68 -3.17 10.66
CA GLU A 353 7.77 -3.91 9.99
C GLU A 353 7.24 -5.06 9.11
N SER A 354 6.17 -5.72 9.52
CA SER A 354 5.53 -6.76 8.69
C SER A 354 4.75 -6.16 7.52
N GLN A 355 4.23 -4.94 7.65
CA GLN A 355 3.51 -4.25 6.59
C GLN A 355 4.44 -3.65 5.53
N ASN A 356 5.68 -3.32 5.89
CA ASN A 356 6.69 -2.84 4.96
C ASN A 356 7.14 -3.92 3.96
N CYS A 357 6.89 -5.19 4.27
CA CYS A 357 7.26 -6.35 3.44
C CYS A 357 6.11 -6.91 2.59
N THR A 358 4.89 -6.40 2.77
CA THR A 358 3.69 -6.80 2.01
C THR A 358 3.25 -5.71 1.05
#